data_2062e1a706041e987c6bd6be40cee9d8
#
_entry.id   2062e1a706041e987c6bd6be40cee9d8
#
_cell.length_a   1.000
_cell.length_b   1.000
_cell.length_c   1.000
_cell.angle_alpha   90.00
_cell.angle_beta   90.00
_cell.angle_gamma   90.00
#
_symmetry.space_group_name_H-M   'P 1'
#
loop_
_entity.id
_entity.type
_entity.pdbx_description
1 polymer ?
#
loop_
_entity_poly.entity_id
_entity_poly.type
_entity_poly.pdbx_seq_one_letter_code
_entity_poly.pdbx_strand_id
1 'polypeptide(L)'
;QFVAASISMLEREGKLSLDDDVRRWLPELPAYERPIRLYHMIHHTSGLRDYLTLFPLAGRDHYFPISLVQILDMMSRQRALVFLPGERSEYSNTAYMLLALVIERASGQPLAEFAEERFFAPLGMDASLMYDDSEKIIPRRATGYDRHGDDDIRMVHNFNFDVPGDGQLYTTVEDLLRWDHYLHGPDRPAIHAAMLTEGTLDNGEPLGRARGLYLGEYRGLQTIHHTGSSWGSRSVLMRFVQPGVAIAIACNDGLADALALAYRVADHFLAAELTPAGGNDREEDSPAEELPAPVPLTHQQLAQFTGAFFSSELDAIYRFGVVDGRLVVRIEQEAPLEVIPIGDDRFRFSLSDQAYSGVVAASLEFRRGSGGAVAGFELGSGSEQGIAFERLQ
;
A
#
# COMPACT_ATOMS: atom_id res chain seq x y z
N GLN A 1 0.06 -5.01 -11.64
CA GLN A 1 -0.40 -5.48 -12.94
C GLN A 1 -0.10 -6.97 -13.13
N PHE A 2 1.10 -7.46 -12.76
CA PHE A 2 1.48 -8.87 -12.90
C PHE A 2 0.72 -9.79 -11.94
N VAL A 3 0.43 -9.33 -10.71
CA VAL A 3 -0.47 -10.05 -9.79
C VAL A 3 -1.86 -10.17 -10.40
N ALA A 4 -2.42 -9.07 -10.88
CA ALA A 4 -3.74 -9.06 -11.49
C ALA A 4 -3.81 -9.92 -12.76
N ALA A 5 -2.77 -9.91 -13.58
CA ALA A 5 -2.62 -10.77 -14.75
C ALA A 5 -2.56 -12.26 -14.35
N SER A 6 -1.79 -12.59 -13.32
CA SER A 6 -1.68 -13.97 -12.79
C SER A 6 -3.03 -14.49 -12.29
N ILE A 7 -3.76 -13.69 -11.51
CA ILE A 7 -5.13 -14.02 -11.06
C ILE A 7 -6.06 -14.21 -12.28
N SER A 8 -5.99 -13.33 -13.27
CA SER A 8 -6.83 -13.42 -14.47
C SER A 8 -6.50 -14.66 -15.33
N MET A 9 -5.24 -15.09 -15.38
CA MET A 9 -4.85 -16.35 -16.02
C MET A 9 -5.40 -17.56 -15.27
N LEU A 10 -5.23 -17.58 -13.93
CA LEU A 10 -5.71 -18.68 -13.08
C LEU A 10 -7.25 -18.78 -13.09
N GLU A 11 -7.95 -17.64 -13.12
CA GLU A 11 -9.41 -17.59 -13.30
C GLU A 11 -9.82 -18.22 -14.63
N ARG A 12 -9.16 -17.84 -15.72
CA ARG A 12 -9.42 -18.39 -17.04
C ARG A 12 -9.10 -19.89 -17.13
N GLU A 13 -8.08 -20.36 -16.42
CA GLU A 13 -7.75 -21.78 -16.31
C GLU A 13 -8.73 -22.57 -15.41
N GLY A 14 -9.71 -21.88 -14.79
CA GLY A 14 -10.68 -22.49 -13.88
C GLY A 14 -10.09 -22.96 -12.54
N LYS A 15 -8.90 -22.47 -12.18
CA LYS A 15 -8.25 -22.81 -10.94
C LYS A 15 -8.80 -22.02 -9.74
N LEU A 16 -9.32 -20.81 -9.99
CA LEU A 16 -9.97 -19.95 -9.01
C LEU A 16 -11.12 -19.19 -9.67
N SER A 17 -11.95 -18.53 -8.84
CA SER A 17 -12.96 -17.58 -9.28
C SER A 17 -12.81 -16.28 -8.51
N LEU A 18 -13.05 -15.13 -9.15
CA LEU A 18 -13.11 -13.85 -8.43
C LEU A 18 -14.23 -13.80 -7.38
N ASP A 19 -15.25 -14.65 -7.50
CA ASP A 19 -16.32 -14.81 -6.51
C ASP A 19 -15.91 -15.68 -5.31
N ASP A 20 -14.76 -16.35 -5.35
CA ASP A 20 -14.29 -17.13 -4.22
C ASP A 20 -14.12 -16.24 -2.98
N ASP A 21 -14.62 -16.72 -1.82
CA ASP A 21 -14.25 -16.18 -0.52
C ASP A 21 -12.73 -16.35 -0.34
N VAL A 22 -12.02 -15.28 0.01
CA VAL A 22 -10.57 -15.32 0.24
C VAL A 22 -10.16 -16.42 1.21
N ARG A 23 -11.00 -16.76 2.19
CA ARG A 23 -10.75 -17.79 3.19
C ARG A 23 -10.74 -19.21 2.62
N ARG A 24 -11.22 -19.42 1.41
CA ARG A 24 -10.99 -20.68 0.67
C ARG A 24 -9.51 -20.92 0.42
N TRP A 25 -8.79 -19.84 0.18
CA TRP A 25 -7.37 -19.83 -0.16
C TRP A 25 -6.49 -19.49 1.06
N LEU A 26 -6.98 -18.63 1.94
CA LEU A 26 -6.30 -18.12 3.13
C LEU A 26 -7.19 -18.34 4.37
N PRO A 27 -7.34 -19.60 4.83
CA PRO A 27 -8.21 -19.95 5.97
C PRO A 27 -7.71 -19.35 7.30
N GLU A 28 -6.49 -18.85 7.35
CA GLU A 28 -5.90 -18.14 8.49
C GLU A 28 -6.58 -16.78 8.76
N LEU A 29 -7.16 -16.17 7.73
CA LEU A 29 -7.86 -14.89 7.89
C LEU A 29 -9.13 -15.05 8.72
N PRO A 30 -9.48 -14.06 9.56
CA PRO A 30 -10.72 -14.11 10.33
C PRO A 30 -11.97 -14.17 9.45
N ALA A 31 -13.05 -14.67 10.03
CA ALA A 31 -14.38 -14.49 9.44
C ALA A 31 -14.87 -13.09 9.79
N TYR A 32 -14.99 -12.23 8.80
CA TYR A 32 -15.59 -10.92 8.95
C TYR A 32 -17.11 -10.99 8.77
N GLU A 33 -17.82 -9.90 9.14
CA GLU A 33 -19.27 -9.81 8.99
C GLU A 33 -19.74 -10.09 7.56
N ARG A 34 -18.99 -9.58 6.57
CA ARG A 34 -19.20 -9.85 5.13
C ARG A 34 -17.97 -10.57 4.57
N PRO A 35 -18.14 -11.65 3.78
CA PRO A 35 -17.02 -12.33 3.14
C PRO A 35 -16.24 -11.41 2.20
N ILE A 36 -14.92 -11.48 2.28
CA ILE A 36 -14.03 -10.83 1.33
C ILE A 36 -13.86 -11.77 0.13
N ARG A 37 -14.26 -11.34 -1.06
CA ARG A 37 -14.04 -12.08 -2.31
C ARG A 37 -12.72 -11.68 -2.94
N LEU A 38 -12.14 -12.52 -3.80
CA LEU A 38 -10.97 -12.16 -4.60
C LEU A 38 -11.26 -10.94 -5.49
N TYR A 39 -12.51 -10.75 -5.94
CA TYR A 39 -12.98 -9.54 -6.62
C TYR A 39 -12.72 -8.27 -5.79
N HIS A 40 -13.04 -8.29 -4.51
CA HIS A 40 -12.83 -7.12 -3.63
C HIS A 40 -11.35 -6.79 -3.48
N MET A 41 -10.49 -7.81 -3.47
CA MET A 41 -9.04 -7.62 -3.30
C MET A 41 -8.41 -7.02 -4.57
N ILE A 42 -8.72 -7.57 -5.76
CA ILE A 42 -8.12 -7.13 -7.01
C ILE A 42 -8.56 -5.70 -7.40
N HIS A 43 -9.75 -5.27 -6.93
CA HIS A 43 -10.31 -3.94 -7.18
C HIS A 43 -10.17 -2.97 -5.99
N HIS A 44 -9.39 -3.31 -4.94
CA HIS A 44 -9.17 -2.48 -3.76
C HIS A 44 -10.45 -2.07 -3.02
N THR A 45 -11.42 -2.98 -2.95
CA THR A 45 -12.70 -2.78 -2.24
C THR A 45 -12.88 -3.76 -1.08
N SER A 46 -11.78 -4.34 -0.57
CA SER A 46 -11.81 -5.37 0.46
C SER A 46 -12.04 -4.84 1.88
N GLY A 47 -11.65 -3.59 2.15
CA GLY A 47 -11.63 -3.01 3.49
C GLY A 47 -10.55 -3.58 4.41
N LEU A 48 -9.62 -4.39 3.89
CA LEU A 48 -8.49 -4.88 4.67
C LEU A 48 -7.60 -3.70 5.11
N ARG A 49 -7.19 -3.70 6.37
CA ARG A 49 -6.19 -2.75 6.89
C ARG A 49 -4.85 -2.93 6.17
N ASP A 50 -4.11 -1.83 6.00
CA ASP A 50 -2.84 -1.86 5.28
C ASP A 50 -1.67 -2.26 6.21
N TYR A 51 -0.96 -3.32 5.84
CA TYR A 51 0.17 -3.84 6.62
C TYR A 51 1.31 -2.82 6.73
N LEU A 52 1.48 -1.94 5.74
CA LEU A 52 2.48 -0.87 5.77
C LEU A 52 2.22 0.15 6.88
N THR A 53 0.96 0.33 7.29
CA THR A 53 0.58 1.11 8.47
C THR A 53 0.69 0.28 9.76
N LEU A 54 0.26 -0.99 9.73
CA LEU A 54 0.22 -1.81 10.93
C LEU A 54 1.60 -2.20 11.46
N PHE A 55 2.59 -2.47 10.59
CA PHE A 55 3.93 -2.86 11.04
C PHE A 55 4.65 -1.75 11.84
N PRO A 56 4.72 -0.48 11.38
CA PRO A 56 5.24 0.61 12.20
C PRO A 56 4.48 0.80 13.51
N LEU A 57 3.15 0.70 13.49
CA LEU A 57 2.33 0.77 14.71
C LEU A 57 2.61 -0.42 15.65
N ALA A 58 3.06 -1.55 15.17
CA ALA A 58 3.51 -2.68 15.97
C ALA A 58 4.96 -2.51 16.49
N GLY A 59 5.64 -1.39 16.19
CA GLY A 59 7.05 -1.18 16.52
C GLY A 59 7.98 -2.08 15.70
N ARG A 60 7.53 -2.55 14.56
CA ARG A 60 8.33 -3.36 13.63
C ARG A 60 8.84 -2.44 12.53
N ASP A 61 10.11 -2.13 12.59
CA ASP A 61 10.78 -1.29 11.61
C ASP A 61 10.93 -2.04 10.27
N HIS A 62 10.73 -1.33 9.17
CA HIS A 62 10.97 -1.83 7.81
C HIS A 62 12.44 -2.16 7.51
N TYR A 63 13.36 -1.92 8.45
CA TYR A 63 14.75 -2.39 8.34
C TYR A 63 14.91 -3.90 8.55
N PHE A 64 13.91 -4.59 9.09
CA PHE A 64 13.92 -6.04 9.24
C PHE A 64 13.20 -6.71 8.06
N PRO A 65 13.67 -7.88 7.62
CA PRO A 65 12.98 -8.62 6.56
C PRO A 65 11.52 -8.88 6.94
N ILE A 66 10.62 -8.44 6.08
CA ILE A 66 9.19 -8.74 6.20
C ILE A 66 8.89 -9.87 5.23
N SER A 67 8.29 -10.96 5.73
CA SER A 67 7.88 -12.10 4.93
C SER A 67 6.36 -12.18 4.77
N LEU A 68 5.90 -12.87 3.74
CA LEU A 68 4.46 -13.15 3.54
C LEU A 68 3.81 -13.83 4.76
N VAL A 69 4.57 -14.69 5.46
CA VAL A 69 4.10 -15.36 6.69
C VAL A 69 3.83 -14.33 7.79
N GLN A 70 4.70 -13.33 7.96
CA GLN A 70 4.51 -12.29 8.98
C GLN A 70 3.34 -11.37 8.63
N ILE A 71 3.14 -11.06 7.34
CA ILE A 71 1.97 -10.28 6.89
C ILE A 71 0.69 -11.08 7.14
N LEU A 72 0.66 -12.35 6.74
CA LEU A 72 -0.50 -13.21 6.98
C LEU A 72 -0.81 -13.37 8.48
N ASP A 73 0.22 -13.53 9.30
CA ASP A 73 0.09 -13.61 10.76
C ASP A 73 -0.49 -12.30 11.34
N MET A 74 0.01 -11.14 10.92
CA MET A 74 -0.55 -9.83 11.29
C MET A 74 -2.02 -9.74 10.89
N MET A 75 -2.34 -10.10 9.65
CA MET A 75 -3.71 -10.02 9.13
C MET A 75 -4.65 -11.03 9.78
N SER A 76 -4.15 -12.18 10.22
CA SER A 76 -4.95 -13.19 10.93
C SER A 76 -5.48 -12.71 12.28
N ARG A 77 -4.86 -11.70 12.88
CA ARG A 77 -5.24 -11.10 14.16
C ARG A 77 -6.18 -9.90 14.03
N GLN A 78 -6.36 -9.35 12.83
CA GLN A 78 -7.20 -8.16 12.62
C GLN A 78 -8.67 -8.50 12.79
N ARG A 79 -9.33 -7.88 13.77
CA ARG A 79 -10.73 -8.19 14.12
C ARG A 79 -11.74 -7.38 13.33
N ALA A 80 -11.34 -6.23 12.81
CA ALA A 80 -12.18 -5.31 12.07
C ALA A 80 -11.56 -4.97 10.71
N LEU A 81 -12.43 -4.64 9.78
CA LEU A 81 -12.09 -4.02 8.50
C LEU A 81 -12.21 -2.50 8.63
N VAL A 82 -11.57 -1.76 7.73
CA VAL A 82 -11.70 -0.30 7.62
C VAL A 82 -13.11 0.09 7.14
N PHE A 83 -13.69 -0.75 6.27
CA PHE A 83 -15.06 -0.66 5.75
C PHE A 83 -15.54 -2.04 5.28
N LEU A 84 -16.84 -2.20 5.04
CA LEU A 84 -17.38 -3.46 4.55
C LEU A 84 -16.98 -3.71 3.09
N PRO A 85 -16.62 -4.96 2.73
CA PRO A 85 -16.25 -5.30 1.34
C PRO A 85 -17.30 -4.86 0.33
N GLY A 86 -16.88 -4.14 -0.71
CA GLY A 86 -17.73 -3.62 -1.77
C GLY A 86 -18.41 -2.27 -1.46
N GLU A 87 -18.24 -1.71 -0.26
CA GLU A 87 -18.88 -0.44 0.14
C GLU A 87 -18.17 0.78 -0.45
N ARG A 88 -16.85 0.77 -0.47
CA ARG A 88 -16.01 1.83 -1.06
C ARG A 88 -14.70 1.26 -1.60
N SER A 89 -13.93 2.08 -2.31
CA SER A 89 -12.60 1.73 -2.79
C SER A 89 -11.54 2.51 -2.03
N GLU A 90 -10.57 1.79 -1.49
CA GLU A 90 -9.37 2.35 -0.89
C GLU A 90 -8.18 1.46 -1.24
N TYR A 91 -7.10 2.07 -1.75
CA TYR A 91 -5.92 1.33 -2.19
C TYR A 91 -5.35 0.50 -1.04
N SER A 92 -5.08 -0.78 -1.27
CA SER A 92 -4.60 -1.71 -0.25
C SER A 92 -3.43 -2.53 -0.77
N ASN A 93 -2.25 -2.31 -0.20
CA ASN A 93 -1.07 -3.14 -0.44
C ASN A 93 -1.29 -4.55 0.12
N THR A 94 -1.92 -4.65 1.30
CA THR A 94 -2.29 -5.94 1.92
C THR A 94 -3.07 -6.84 0.97
N ALA A 95 -4.05 -6.29 0.24
CA ALA A 95 -4.85 -7.08 -0.69
C ALA A 95 -3.98 -7.73 -1.77
N TYR A 96 -3.04 -7.00 -2.35
CA TYR A 96 -2.16 -7.52 -3.40
C TYR A 96 -1.08 -8.47 -2.87
N MET A 97 -0.58 -8.25 -1.66
CA MET A 97 0.30 -9.19 -0.98
C MET A 97 -0.37 -10.53 -0.72
N LEU A 98 -1.63 -10.49 -0.23
CA LEU A 98 -2.41 -11.71 -0.01
C LEU A 98 -2.82 -12.39 -1.33
N LEU A 99 -3.06 -11.62 -2.41
CA LEU A 99 -3.26 -12.20 -3.75
C LEU A 99 -2.04 -12.96 -4.25
N ALA A 100 -0.81 -12.54 -3.91
CA ALA A 100 0.40 -13.32 -4.23
C ALA A 100 0.37 -14.72 -3.57
N LEU A 101 -0.06 -14.81 -2.31
CA LEU A 101 -0.28 -16.11 -1.65
C LEU A 101 -1.41 -16.93 -2.29
N VAL A 102 -2.48 -16.28 -2.74
CA VAL A 102 -3.55 -16.95 -3.49
C VAL A 102 -3.01 -17.54 -4.79
N ILE A 103 -2.16 -16.80 -5.51
CA ILE A 103 -1.49 -17.30 -6.73
C ILE A 103 -0.67 -18.54 -6.41
N GLU A 104 0.15 -18.48 -5.36
CA GLU A 104 0.98 -19.62 -4.95
C GLU A 104 0.12 -20.86 -4.64
N ARG A 105 -0.94 -20.69 -3.84
CA ARG A 105 -1.81 -21.80 -3.45
C ARG A 105 -2.66 -22.35 -4.60
N ALA A 106 -3.04 -21.53 -5.56
CA ALA A 106 -3.82 -21.93 -6.73
C ALA A 106 -2.98 -22.52 -7.86
N SER A 107 -1.74 -22.06 -8.03
CA SER A 107 -0.83 -22.52 -9.09
C SER A 107 0.11 -23.64 -8.62
N GLY A 108 0.46 -23.65 -7.33
CA GLY A 108 1.54 -24.47 -6.76
C GLY A 108 2.94 -23.87 -6.95
N GLN A 109 3.03 -22.60 -7.39
CA GLN A 109 4.29 -21.88 -7.65
C GLN A 109 4.27 -20.51 -6.97
N PRO A 110 5.39 -20.06 -6.34
CA PRO A 110 5.52 -18.69 -5.87
C PRO A 110 5.29 -17.67 -7.01
N LEU A 111 4.81 -16.47 -6.67
CA LEU A 111 4.54 -15.42 -7.67
C LEU A 111 5.75 -15.12 -8.55
N ALA A 112 6.97 -15.12 -7.98
CA ALA A 112 8.20 -14.84 -8.73
C ALA A 112 8.44 -15.88 -9.84
N GLU A 113 8.31 -17.16 -9.53
CA GLU A 113 8.44 -18.25 -10.52
C GLU A 113 7.30 -18.23 -11.53
N PHE A 114 6.06 -17.98 -11.07
CA PHE A 114 4.89 -17.89 -11.94
C PHE A 114 5.03 -16.74 -12.95
N ALA A 115 5.47 -15.57 -12.50
CA ALA A 115 5.65 -14.40 -13.36
C ALA A 115 6.81 -14.60 -14.36
N GLU A 116 7.91 -15.21 -13.93
CA GLU A 116 9.04 -15.57 -14.82
C GLU A 116 8.59 -16.51 -15.93
N GLU A 117 7.92 -17.62 -15.58
CA GLU A 117 7.49 -18.63 -16.55
C GLU A 117 6.42 -18.13 -17.51
N ARG A 118 5.45 -17.34 -16.99
CA ARG A 118 4.25 -16.98 -17.75
C ARG A 118 4.35 -15.65 -18.47
N PHE A 119 5.23 -14.75 -18.01
CA PHE A 119 5.36 -13.40 -18.57
C PHE A 119 6.80 -13.07 -18.96
N PHE A 120 7.76 -13.08 -18.03
CA PHE A 120 9.06 -12.48 -18.30
C PHE A 120 9.85 -13.23 -19.36
N ALA A 121 10.05 -14.53 -19.21
CA ALA A 121 10.77 -15.33 -20.19
C ALA A 121 10.06 -15.36 -21.57
N PRO A 122 8.72 -15.61 -21.67
CA PRO A 122 8.05 -15.63 -22.98
C PRO A 122 8.05 -14.28 -23.71
N LEU A 123 8.10 -13.16 -22.98
CA LEU A 123 8.10 -11.82 -23.55
C LEU A 123 9.49 -11.24 -23.78
N GLY A 124 10.55 -11.98 -23.42
CA GLY A 124 11.93 -11.50 -23.49
C GLY A 124 12.19 -10.32 -22.57
N MET A 125 11.53 -10.30 -21.40
CA MET A 125 11.74 -9.31 -20.34
C MET A 125 12.91 -9.72 -19.45
N ASP A 126 14.08 -9.90 -20.06
CA ASP A 126 15.27 -10.53 -19.45
C ASP A 126 15.89 -9.70 -18.30
N ALA A 127 15.49 -8.43 -18.16
CA ALA A 127 15.92 -7.54 -17.08
C ALA A 127 14.83 -7.34 -16.01
N SER A 128 13.80 -8.19 -16.02
CA SER A 128 12.69 -8.12 -15.09
C SER A 128 12.67 -9.32 -14.15
N LEU A 129 12.34 -9.07 -12.89
CA LEU A 129 12.11 -10.13 -11.90
C LEU A 129 11.18 -9.62 -10.79
N MET A 130 10.41 -10.52 -10.20
CA MET A 130 9.79 -10.30 -8.90
C MET A 130 10.81 -10.67 -7.83
N TYR A 131 11.15 -9.69 -6.96
CA TYR A 131 12.20 -9.85 -5.96
C TYR A 131 11.62 -10.45 -4.69
N ASP A 132 11.97 -11.68 -4.41
CA ASP A 132 11.48 -12.52 -3.30
C ASP A 132 12.60 -13.02 -2.38
N ASP A 133 13.81 -12.53 -2.56
CA ASP A 133 15.00 -12.94 -1.82
C ASP A 133 15.94 -11.74 -1.66
N SER A 134 15.98 -11.15 -0.46
CA SER A 134 16.79 -9.98 -0.12
C SER A 134 18.32 -10.25 -0.20
N GLU A 135 18.74 -11.50 -0.21
CA GLU A 135 20.15 -11.88 -0.39
C GLU A 135 20.57 -11.95 -1.88
N LYS A 136 19.59 -11.95 -2.80
CA LYS A 136 19.85 -12.04 -4.23
C LYS A 136 20.46 -10.76 -4.79
N ILE A 137 21.61 -10.88 -5.42
CA ILE A 137 22.25 -9.75 -6.11
C ILE A 137 21.55 -9.48 -7.44
N ILE A 138 21.02 -8.26 -7.61
CA ILE A 138 20.46 -7.81 -8.89
C ILE A 138 21.53 -7.00 -9.61
N PRO A 139 22.09 -7.52 -10.73
CA PRO A 139 23.10 -6.81 -11.52
C PRO A 139 22.54 -5.49 -12.07
N ARG A 140 23.35 -4.42 -12.00
CA ARG A 140 22.98 -3.08 -12.52
C ARG A 140 21.72 -2.46 -11.90
N ARG A 141 21.37 -2.89 -10.69
CA ARG A 141 20.26 -2.29 -9.94
C ARG A 141 20.53 -0.78 -9.73
N ALA A 142 19.56 0.05 -10.05
CA ALA A 142 19.61 1.47 -9.71
C ALA A 142 19.54 1.67 -8.20
N THR A 143 20.27 2.63 -7.67
CA THR A 143 20.16 3.05 -6.28
C THR A 143 19.13 4.16 -6.18
N GLY A 144 18.19 4.04 -5.25
CA GLY A 144 17.21 5.08 -4.94
C GLY A 144 17.81 6.16 -4.04
N TYR A 145 17.30 7.38 -4.18
CA TYR A 145 17.71 8.54 -3.38
C TYR A 145 16.48 9.30 -2.90
N ASP A 146 16.56 9.79 -1.65
CA ASP A 146 15.59 10.73 -1.09
C ASP A 146 16.25 12.06 -0.75
N ARG A 147 15.46 13.12 -0.73
CA ARG A 147 15.89 14.48 -0.39
C ARG A 147 15.37 14.86 0.99
N HIS A 148 16.29 15.29 1.85
CA HIS A 148 16.01 15.84 3.16
C HIS A 148 16.32 17.33 3.16
N GLY A 149 15.39 18.17 2.63
CA GLY A 149 15.64 19.60 2.35
C GLY A 149 16.33 19.81 1.00
N ASP A 150 16.77 21.04 0.74
CA ASP A 150 17.23 21.46 -0.60
C ASP A 150 18.57 20.82 -1.01
N ASP A 151 19.49 20.58 -0.06
CA ASP A 151 20.86 20.16 -0.32
C ASP A 151 21.25 18.78 0.27
N ASP A 152 20.37 18.11 1.04
CA ASP A 152 20.67 16.84 1.68
C ASP A 152 20.02 15.69 0.90
N ILE A 153 20.79 15.11 -0.04
CA ILE A 153 20.38 13.93 -0.80
C ILE A 153 20.97 12.69 -0.14
N ARG A 154 20.12 11.74 0.24
CA ARG A 154 20.53 10.49 0.88
C ARG A 154 20.17 9.29 0.02
N MET A 155 21.09 8.34 0.02
CA MET A 155 20.85 7.03 -0.56
C MET A 155 19.87 6.26 0.34
N VAL A 156 18.85 5.68 -0.27
CA VAL A 156 17.88 4.84 0.43
C VAL A 156 18.22 3.38 0.20
N HIS A 157 18.34 2.65 1.29
CA HIS A 157 18.62 1.23 1.25
C HIS A 157 17.32 0.44 1.40
N ASN A 158 16.96 -0.29 0.34
CA ASN A 158 15.86 -1.26 0.36
C ASN A 158 16.45 -2.66 0.40
N PHE A 159 16.68 -3.21 1.59
CA PHE A 159 17.34 -4.50 1.71
C PHE A 159 16.42 -5.63 2.22
N ASN A 160 15.22 -5.32 2.69
CA ASN A 160 14.55 -6.23 3.62
C ASN A 160 13.11 -6.58 3.25
N PHE A 161 12.73 -6.47 1.97
CA PHE A 161 11.40 -6.85 1.52
C PHE A 161 11.49 -8.09 0.62
N ASP A 162 11.23 -9.26 1.19
CA ASP A 162 11.25 -10.55 0.50
C ASP A 162 9.84 -10.96 0.04
N VAL A 163 9.01 -10.00 -0.31
CA VAL A 163 7.58 -10.24 -0.54
C VAL A 163 7.09 -9.53 -1.79
N PRO A 164 7.13 -10.20 -2.95
CA PRO A 164 6.50 -9.68 -4.16
C PRO A 164 4.98 -9.79 -4.06
N GLY A 165 4.28 -8.74 -4.53
CA GLY A 165 2.82 -8.71 -4.55
C GLY A 165 2.31 -7.31 -4.82
N ASP A 166 2.40 -6.44 -3.84
CA ASP A 166 2.07 -5.01 -3.97
C ASP A 166 3.15 -4.21 -4.70
N GLY A 167 4.38 -4.76 -4.75
CA GLY A 167 5.55 -4.16 -5.36
C GLY A 167 6.63 -5.19 -5.68
N GLN A 168 7.89 -4.81 -5.46
CA GLN A 168 9.08 -5.65 -5.63
C GLN A 168 9.33 -6.14 -7.07
N LEU A 169 8.77 -5.46 -8.07
CA LEU A 169 9.16 -5.66 -9.45
C LEU A 169 10.43 -4.84 -9.75
N TYR A 170 11.54 -5.50 -10.02
CA TYR A 170 12.70 -4.89 -10.64
C TYR A 170 12.62 -5.10 -12.15
N THR A 171 12.75 -4.02 -12.91
CA THR A 171 12.52 -4.03 -14.36
C THR A 171 13.24 -2.87 -15.05
N THR A 172 13.13 -2.78 -16.35
CA THR A 172 13.55 -1.63 -17.17
C THR A 172 12.38 -1.03 -17.93
N VAL A 173 12.54 0.19 -18.43
CA VAL A 173 11.50 0.85 -19.25
C VAL A 173 11.25 0.07 -20.55
N GLU A 174 12.29 -0.56 -21.11
CA GLU A 174 12.18 -1.40 -22.30
C GLU A 174 11.32 -2.65 -22.04
N ASP A 175 11.51 -3.30 -20.90
CA ASP A 175 10.70 -4.47 -20.53
C ASP A 175 9.26 -4.08 -20.21
N LEU A 176 9.03 -2.93 -19.56
CA LEU A 176 7.68 -2.40 -19.37
C LEU A 176 6.98 -2.11 -20.69
N LEU A 177 7.68 -1.62 -21.71
CA LEU A 177 7.12 -1.43 -23.05
C LEU A 177 6.85 -2.77 -23.77
N ARG A 178 7.63 -3.84 -23.51
CA ARG A 178 7.29 -5.20 -23.99
C ARG A 178 6.02 -5.71 -23.33
N TRP A 179 5.86 -5.47 -22.02
CA TRP A 179 4.63 -5.79 -21.30
C TRP A 179 3.41 -5.04 -21.84
N ASP A 180 3.53 -3.73 -22.07
CA ASP A 180 2.46 -2.94 -22.71
C ASP A 180 2.10 -3.48 -24.10
N HIS A 181 3.11 -3.78 -24.92
CA HIS A 181 2.89 -4.35 -26.25
C HIS A 181 2.20 -5.71 -26.18
N TYR A 182 2.57 -6.57 -25.23
CA TYR A 182 1.87 -7.85 -25.01
C TYR A 182 0.41 -7.61 -24.63
N LEU A 183 0.15 -6.74 -23.67
CA LEU A 183 -1.19 -6.54 -23.13
C LEU A 183 -2.11 -5.81 -24.12
N HIS A 184 -1.60 -4.86 -24.90
CA HIS A 184 -2.42 -3.94 -25.72
C HIS A 184 -2.13 -4.00 -27.22
N GLY A 185 -1.14 -4.76 -27.64
CA GLY A 185 -0.74 -4.90 -29.05
C GLY A 185 -1.75 -5.62 -29.91
N PRO A 186 -1.42 -5.90 -31.18
CA PRO A 186 -2.34 -6.55 -32.13
C PRO A 186 -2.70 -7.98 -31.74
N ASP A 187 -1.75 -8.72 -31.15
CA ASP A 187 -1.91 -10.12 -30.71
C ASP A 187 -2.26 -10.18 -29.21
N ARG A 188 -3.37 -9.54 -28.86
CA ARG A 188 -3.81 -9.39 -27.48
C ARG A 188 -3.96 -10.72 -26.76
N PRO A 189 -3.44 -10.85 -25.51
CA PRO A 189 -3.62 -12.07 -24.74
C PRO A 189 -5.08 -12.29 -24.36
N ALA A 190 -5.43 -13.52 -24.11
CA ALA A 190 -6.79 -13.89 -23.75
C ALA A 190 -7.29 -13.25 -22.43
N ILE A 191 -6.36 -12.74 -21.57
CA ILE A 191 -6.69 -12.01 -20.35
C ILE A 191 -6.93 -10.50 -20.59
N HIS A 192 -6.67 -9.97 -21.80
CA HIS A 192 -6.77 -8.53 -22.10
C HIS A 192 -8.09 -7.92 -21.65
N ALA A 193 -9.22 -8.53 -22.10
CA ALA A 193 -10.54 -8.01 -21.75
C ALA A 193 -10.79 -8.01 -20.24
N ALA A 194 -10.39 -9.09 -19.55
CA ALA A 194 -10.51 -9.19 -18.10
C ALA A 194 -9.67 -8.12 -17.36
N MET A 195 -8.43 -7.91 -17.82
CA MET A 195 -7.54 -6.90 -17.24
C MET A 195 -8.10 -5.47 -17.34
N LEU A 196 -8.88 -5.17 -18.40
CA LEU A 196 -9.45 -3.84 -18.66
C LEU A 196 -10.90 -3.71 -18.19
N THR A 197 -11.50 -4.76 -17.64
CA THR A 197 -12.84 -4.67 -17.07
C THR A 197 -12.80 -3.78 -15.83
N GLU A 198 -13.49 -2.65 -15.90
CA GLU A 198 -13.63 -1.74 -14.77
C GLU A 198 -14.39 -2.43 -13.62
N GLY A 199 -13.86 -2.26 -12.41
CA GLY A 199 -14.54 -2.70 -11.20
C GLY A 199 -15.68 -1.77 -10.80
N THR A 200 -16.63 -2.30 -10.04
CA THR A 200 -17.75 -1.53 -9.48
C THR A 200 -17.90 -1.80 -7.99
N LEU A 201 -18.43 -0.83 -7.27
CA LEU A 201 -18.96 -1.03 -5.93
C LEU A 201 -20.24 -1.88 -5.97
N ASP A 202 -20.68 -2.37 -4.81
CA ASP A 202 -21.93 -3.13 -4.68
C ASP A 202 -23.17 -2.33 -5.08
N ASN A 203 -23.12 -1.00 -5.01
CA ASN A 203 -24.18 -0.10 -5.49
C ASN A 203 -24.16 0.13 -7.00
N GLY A 204 -23.19 -0.44 -7.73
CA GLY A 204 -23.00 -0.30 -9.17
C GLY A 204 -22.17 0.90 -9.61
N GLU A 205 -21.63 1.69 -8.67
CA GLU A 205 -20.77 2.83 -8.96
C GLU A 205 -19.42 2.36 -9.55
N PRO A 206 -18.97 2.89 -10.70
CA PRO A 206 -17.71 2.53 -11.30
C PRO A 206 -16.53 3.08 -10.48
N LEU A 207 -15.40 2.36 -10.50
CA LEU A 207 -14.24 2.66 -9.66
C LEU A 207 -13.16 3.53 -10.35
N GLY A 208 -13.24 3.76 -11.64
CA GLY A 208 -12.11 4.32 -12.41
C GLY A 208 -10.88 3.40 -12.39
N ARG A 209 -11.05 2.15 -11.98
CA ARG A 209 -9.98 1.15 -11.83
C ARG A 209 -10.40 -0.18 -12.41
N ALA A 210 -9.48 -0.78 -13.18
CA ALA A 210 -9.57 -2.16 -13.64
C ALA A 210 -8.63 -3.04 -12.78
N ARG A 211 -8.29 -4.24 -13.24
CA ARG A 211 -7.44 -5.17 -12.51
C ARG A 211 -5.98 -4.72 -12.53
N GLY A 212 -5.52 -4.07 -11.44
CA GLY A 212 -4.18 -3.52 -11.31
C GLY A 212 -3.87 -2.34 -12.24
N LEU A 213 -4.90 -1.62 -12.71
CA LEU A 213 -4.80 -0.52 -13.65
C LEU A 213 -5.76 0.60 -13.28
N TYR A 214 -5.33 1.85 -13.41
CA TYR A 214 -6.18 3.02 -13.37
C TYR A 214 -6.70 3.32 -14.78
N LEU A 215 -7.96 3.65 -14.86
CA LEU A 215 -8.62 4.12 -16.08
C LEU A 215 -8.90 5.61 -15.92
N GLY A 216 -8.42 6.42 -16.86
CA GLY A 216 -8.52 7.86 -16.74
C GLY A 216 -8.60 8.53 -18.11
N GLU A 217 -8.53 9.86 -18.07
CA GLU A 217 -8.48 10.71 -19.25
C GLU A 217 -7.46 11.82 -19.03
N TYR A 218 -6.70 12.14 -20.06
CA TYR A 218 -5.82 13.28 -20.07
C TYR A 218 -6.05 14.09 -21.34
N ARG A 219 -6.57 15.31 -21.19
CA ARG A 219 -6.80 16.26 -22.28
C ARG A 219 -7.51 15.65 -23.49
N GLY A 220 -8.62 14.92 -23.22
CA GLY A 220 -9.46 14.29 -24.23
C GLY A 220 -9.01 12.91 -24.70
N LEU A 221 -7.88 12.41 -24.25
CA LEU A 221 -7.39 11.07 -24.57
C LEU A 221 -7.56 10.12 -23.37
N GLN A 222 -8.19 8.98 -23.61
CA GLN A 222 -8.31 7.92 -22.60
C GLN A 222 -6.95 7.35 -22.25
N THR A 223 -6.69 7.22 -20.94
CA THR A 223 -5.44 6.67 -20.41
C THR A 223 -5.69 5.39 -19.61
N ILE A 224 -4.70 4.50 -19.64
CA ILE A 224 -4.60 3.32 -18.80
C ILE A 224 -3.21 3.37 -18.17
N HIS A 225 -3.11 3.37 -16.84
CA HIS A 225 -1.80 3.49 -16.22
C HIS A 225 -1.73 2.82 -14.85
N HIS A 226 -0.53 2.64 -14.36
CA HIS A 226 -0.23 2.44 -12.95
C HIS A 226 1.10 3.10 -12.61
N THR A 227 1.14 3.73 -11.44
CA THR A 227 2.35 4.35 -10.89
C THR A 227 3.07 3.39 -9.96
N GLY A 228 4.33 3.67 -9.65
CA GLY A 228 5.11 2.95 -8.65
C GLY A 228 5.85 3.92 -7.74
N SER A 229 5.82 3.62 -6.44
CA SER A 229 6.54 4.36 -5.40
C SER A 229 7.22 3.37 -4.47
N SER A 230 8.52 3.43 -4.36
CA SER A 230 9.32 2.56 -3.49
C SER A 230 10.63 3.26 -3.17
N TRP A 231 11.11 3.16 -1.97
CA TRP A 231 12.44 3.56 -1.45
C TRP A 231 13.31 4.38 -2.40
N GLY A 232 13.06 5.70 -2.49
CA GLY A 232 13.83 6.59 -3.35
C GLY A 232 13.63 6.36 -4.85
N SER A 233 12.55 5.67 -5.24
CA SER A 233 12.22 5.39 -6.65
C SER A 233 10.77 5.75 -6.94
N ARG A 234 10.52 6.25 -8.16
CA ARG A 234 9.19 6.55 -8.69
C ARG A 234 9.10 6.05 -10.12
N SER A 235 7.95 5.51 -10.49
CA SER A 235 7.75 5.00 -11.85
C SER A 235 6.31 5.19 -12.33
N VAL A 236 6.13 5.12 -13.64
CA VAL A 236 4.81 5.01 -14.27
C VAL A 236 4.94 4.24 -15.58
N LEU A 237 3.98 3.37 -15.82
CA LEU A 237 3.66 2.87 -17.16
C LEU A 237 2.28 3.42 -17.52
N MET A 238 2.21 4.22 -18.57
CA MET A 238 1.00 4.89 -19.06
C MET A 238 0.79 4.58 -20.52
N ARG A 239 -0.44 4.26 -20.88
CA ARG A 239 -0.88 4.09 -22.25
C ARG A 239 -1.97 5.09 -22.58
N PHE A 240 -1.82 5.78 -23.71
CA PHE A 240 -2.88 6.51 -24.39
C PHE A 240 -3.56 5.54 -25.34
N VAL A 241 -4.85 5.23 -25.08
CA VAL A 241 -5.59 4.19 -25.81
C VAL A 241 -5.67 4.52 -27.30
N GLN A 242 -5.98 5.77 -27.61
CA GLN A 242 -5.85 6.38 -28.93
C GLN A 242 -4.89 7.56 -28.76
N PRO A 243 -3.79 7.63 -29.47
CA PRO A 243 -3.37 6.91 -30.70
C PRO A 243 -2.61 5.58 -30.48
N GLY A 244 -2.64 4.98 -29.34
CA GLY A 244 -1.97 3.71 -29.05
C GLY A 244 -0.51 3.87 -28.65
N VAL A 245 -0.19 4.96 -27.95
CA VAL A 245 1.16 5.29 -27.47
C VAL A 245 1.30 4.88 -26.01
N ALA A 246 2.43 4.24 -25.67
CA ALA A 246 2.81 3.97 -24.30
C ALA A 246 4.03 4.79 -23.88
N ILE A 247 4.04 5.21 -22.62
CA ILE A 247 5.12 5.95 -21.98
C ILE A 247 5.49 5.19 -20.71
N ALA A 248 6.77 4.82 -20.58
CA ALA A 248 7.32 4.22 -19.37
C ALA A 248 8.40 5.15 -18.80
N ILE A 249 8.29 5.46 -17.51
CA ILE A 249 9.26 6.30 -16.80
C ILE A 249 9.69 5.57 -15.53
N ALA A 250 10.98 5.57 -15.25
CA ALA A 250 11.56 5.09 -14.02
C ALA A 250 12.57 6.14 -13.52
N CYS A 251 12.36 6.62 -12.29
CA CYS A 251 13.20 7.59 -11.61
C CYS A 251 13.79 6.96 -10.36
N ASN A 252 15.05 7.26 -10.06
CA ASN A 252 15.69 6.90 -8.81
C ASN A 252 15.77 8.10 -7.83
N ASP A 253 14.78 8.96 -7.88
CA ASP A 253 14.55 10.10 -6.98
C ASP A 253 13.17 9.93 -6.33
N GLY A 254 13.14 9.78 -5.00
CA GLY A 254 11.93 9.54 -4.23
C GLY A 254 10.91 10.68 -4.24
N LEU A 255 11.31 11.89 -4.68
CA LEU A 255 10.42 13.05 -4.85
C LEU A 255 10.01 13.30 -6.31
N ALA A 256 10.47 12.47 -7.25
CA ALA A 256 10.08 12.62 -8.65
C ALA A 256 8.57 12.37 -8.82
N ASP A 257 7.89 13.23 -9.53
CA ASP A 257 6.53 13.02 -10.00
C ASP A 257 6.56 12.35 -11.37
N ALA A 258 6.62 11.01 -11.38
CA ALA A 258 6.70 10.22 -12.61
C ALA A 258 5.43 10.37 -13.47
N LEU A 259 4.26 10.56 -12.85
CA LEU A 259 2.99 10.76 -13.56
C LEU A 259 2.98 12.11 -14.29
N ALA A 260 3.36 13.19 -13.60
CA ALA A 260 3.48 14.51 -14.24
C ALA A 260 4.56 14.53 -15.34
N LEU A 261 5.65 13.78 -15.17
CA LEU A 261 6.65 13.61 -16.23
C LEU A 261 6.05 12.90 -17.46
N ALA A 262 5.22 11.85 -17.28
CA ALA A 262 4.56 11.17 -18.38
C ALA A 262 3.60 12.10 -19.14
N TYR A 263 2.84 12.94 -18.42
CA TYR A 263 1.98 13.95 -19.05
C TYR A 263 2.79 14.99 -19.82
N ARG A 264 3.92 15.44 -19.30
CA ARG A 264 4.81 16.36 -20.04
C ARG A 264 5.40 15.74 -21.30
N VAL A 265 5.72 14.44 -21.29
CA VAL A 265 6.13 13.70 -22.48
C VAL A 265 4.97 13.64 -23.47
N ALA A 266 3.76 13.34 -23.01
CA ALA A 266 2.56 13.34 -23.86
C ALA A 266 2.28 14.70 -24.47
N ASP A 267 2.37 15.78 -23.70
CA ASP A 267 2.20 17.15 -24.19
C ASP A 267 3.12 17.50 -25.36
N HIS A 268 4.30 16.90 -25.37
CA HIS A 268 5.26 17.12 -26.44
C HIS A 268 5.02 16.24 -27.66
N PHE A 269 4.79 14.94 -27.44
CA PHE A 269 4.70 13.94 -28.52
C PHE A 269 3.29 13.78 -29.10
N LEU A 270 2.25 14.10 -28.31
CA LEU A 270 0.83 13.95 -28.67
C LEU A 270 0.14 15.33 -28.80
N ALA A 271 0.88 16.40 -29.00
CA ALA A 271 0.35 17.76 -29.03
C ALA A 271 -0.77 17.98 -30.06
N ALA A 272 -0.75 17.23 -31.16
CA ALA A 272 -1.77 17.31 -32.23
C ALA A 272 -3.08 16.61 -31.88
N GLU A 273 -3.04 15.64 -30.98
CA GLU A 273 -4.16 14.80 -30.56
C GLU A 273 -4.82 15.30 -29.27
N LEU A 274 -4.08 16.05 -28.46
CA LEU A 274 -4.54 16.58 -27.18
C LEU A 274 -5.42 17.81 -27.35
N THR A 275 -6.50 17.90 -26.57
CA THR A 275 -7.27 19.16 -26.46
C THR A 275 -6.42 20.25 -25.82
N PRO A 276 -6.67 21.56 -26.11
CA PRO A 276 -5.98 22.64 -25.41
C PRO A 276 -6.09 22.49 -23.91
N ALA A 277 -4.99 22.80 -23.17
CA ALA A 277 -5.00 22.72 -21.73
C ALA A 277 -6.10 23.61 -21.13
N GLY A 278 -7.08 22.98 -20.48
CA GLY A 278 -8.03 23.65 -19.60
C GLY A 278 -7.38 23.90 -18.25
N GLY A 279 -7.66 25.01 -17.58
CA GLY A 279 -6.97 25.43 -16.36
C GLY A 279 -7.08 24.52 -15.12
N ASN A 280 -7.64 23.30 -15.22
CA ASN A 280 -7.93 22.40 -14.09
C ASN A 280 -7.42 20.95 -14.26
N ASP A 281 -6.43 20.71 -15.11
CA ASP A 281 -5.94 19.36 -15.41
C ASP A 281 -4.92 18.82 -14.36
N ARG A 282 -4.90 19.38 -13.18
CA ARG A 282 -4.16 18.82 -12.02
C ARG A 282 -5.18 18.26 -11.05
N GLU A 283 -5.02 16.98 -10.68
CA GLU A 283 -5.62 16.50 -9.44
C GLU A 283 -5.12 17.42 -8.32
N GLU A 284 -6.04 18.15 -7.68
CA GLU A 284 -5.73 18.94 -6.51
C GLU A 284 -5.32 17.95 -5.41
N ASP A 285 -4.09 18.08 -4.92
CA ASP A 285 -3.68 17.44 -3.68
C ASP A 285 -4.76 17.74 -2.64
N SER A 286 -5.33 16.69 -2.05
CA SER A 286 -6.28 16.86 -0.96
C SER A 286 -5.62 17.74 0.11
N PRO A 287 -6.29 18.79 0.60
CA PRO A 287 -5.70 19.68 1.60
C PRO A 287 -5.26 18.87 2.80
N ALA A 288 -4.02 19.06 3.26
CA ALA A 288 -3.50 18.43 4.45
C ALA A 288 -4.47 18.70 5.61
N GLU A 289 -4.94 17.64 6.26
CA GLU A 289 -5.87 17.77 7.39
C GLU A 289 -5.20 18.58 8.50
N GLU A 290 -5.79 19.71 8.90
CA GLU A 290 -5.28 20.54 9.99
C GLU A 290 -5.28 19.73 11.29
N LEU A 291 -4.09 19.46 11.82
CA LEU A 291 -3.94 18.71 13.06
C LEU A 291 -4.52 19.54 14.24
N PRO A 292 -5.32 18.93 15.14
CA PRO A 292 -5.87 19.61 16.31
C PRO A 292 -4.77 20.27 17.15
N ALA A 293 -5.06 21.47 17.67
CA ALA A 293 -4.14 22.21 18.52
C ALA A 293 -3.85 21.46 19.85
N PRO A 294 -2.61 21.51 20.36
CA PRO A 294 -2.25 20.89 21.63
C PRO A 294 -3.03 21.49 22.80
N VAL A 295 -3.49 20.63 23.72
CA VAL A 295 -4.17 21.03 24.96
C VAL A 295 -3.20 20.82 26.15
N PRO A 296 -2.86 21.85 26.92
CA PRO A 296 -1.96 21.68 28.05
C PRO A 296 -2.60 20.87 29.17
N LEU A 297 -1.89 19.82 29.62
CA LEU A 297 -2.25 19.00 30.78
C LEU A 297 -1.19 19.14 31.86
N THR A 298 -1.62 19.13 33.13
CA THR A 298 -0.71 19.11 34.27
C THR A 298 0.00 17.77 34.42
N HIS A 299 1.13 17.72 35.14
CA HIS A 299 1.85 16.49 35.43
C HIS A 299 0.94 15.42 36.09
N GLN A 300 0.06 15.83 37.00
CA GLN A 300 -0.88 14.92 37.65
C GLN A 300 -1.92 14.34 36.69
N GLN A 301 -2.36 15.13 35.71
CA GLN A 301 -3.26 14.65 34.65
C GLN A 301 -2.54 13.67 33.72
N LEU A 302 -1.33 14.00 33.29
CA LEU A 302 -0.52 13.11 32.42
C LEU A 302 -0.19 11.78 33.11
N ALA A 303 0.06 11.79 34.43
CA ALA A 303 0.37 10.59 35.21
C ALA A 303 -0.76 9.54 35.18
N GLN A 304 -2.01 9.93 34.90
CA GLN A 304 -3.13 8.98 34.78
C GLN A 304 -3.02 8.05 33.57
N PHE A 305 -2.30 8.47 32.53
CA PHE A 305 -2.13 7.74 31.27
C PHE A 305 -0.88 6.84 31.26
N THR A 306 -0.07 6.89 32.32
CA THR A 306 1.13 6.06 32.40
C THR A 306 0.80 4.58 32.60
N GLY A 307 1.68 3.70 32.14
CA GLY A 307 1.55 2.25 32.29
C GLY A 307 1.88 1.49 31.01
N ALA A 308 1.68 0.20 31.03
CA ALA A 308 1.86 -0.69 29.89
C ALA A 308 0.50 -1.16 29.35
N PHE A 309 0.38 -1.20 28.03
CA PHE A 309 -0.85 -1.60 27.33
C PHE A 309 -0.49 -2.53 26.20
N PHE A 310 -1.30 -3.57 26.02
CA PHE A 310 -1.09 -4.60 24.98
C PHE A 310 -2.22 -4.61 23.96
N SER A 311 -1.85 -4.72 22.69
CA SER A 311 -2.78 -5.00 21.59
C SER A 311 -2.59 -6.42 21.08
N SER A 312 -3.64 -7.23 21.11
CA SER A 312 -3.62 -8.56 20.51
C SER A 312 -3.69 -8.52 18.97
N GLU A 313 -4.14 -7.42 18.37
CA GLU A 313 -4.18 -7.25 16.92
C GLU A 313 -2.80 -6.93 16.35
N LEU A 314 -2.04 -6.08 17.04
CA LEU A 314 -0.67 -5.73 16.63
C LEU A 314 0.39 -6.67 17.23
N ASP A 315 0.04 -7.42 18.29
CA ASP A 315 1.00 -8.16 19.12
C ASP A 315 2.12 -7.26 19.62
N ALA A 316 1.74 -6.13 20.20
CA ALA A 316 2.66 -5.07 20.61
C ALA A 316 2.30 -4.49 21.99
N ILE A 317 3.32 -4.03 22.72
CA ILE A 317 3.17 -3.38 24.01
C ILE A 317 3.61 -1.92 23.90
N TYR A 318 2.68 -1.02 24.24
CA TYR A 318 2.94 0.41 24.39
C TYR A 318 3.16 0.74 25.87
N ARG A 319 4.30 1.39 26.19
CA ARG A 319 4.65 1.81 27.54
C ARG A 319 4.66 3.32 27.64
N PHE A 320 3.68 3.86 28.36
CA PHE A 320 3.56 5.31 28.58
C PHE A 320 4.25 5.71 29.88
N GLY A 321 4.99 6.82 29.83
CA GLY A 321 5.65 7.45 30.97
C GLY A 321 5.65 8.97 30.85
N VAL A 322 5.97 9.68 31.93
CA VAL A 322 6.17 11.14 31.91
C VAL A 322 7.67 11.43 32.03
N VAL A 323 8.23 12.12 31.04
CA VAL A 323 9.63 12.55 31.01
C VAL A 323 9.64 14.06 30.76
N ASP A 324 10.33 14.82 31.61
CA ASP A 324 10.44 16.29 31.54
C ASP A 324 9.09 17.00 31.38
N GLY A 325 8.06 16.49 32.09
CA GLY A 325 6.70 17.07 32.07
C GLY A 325 5.89 16.75 30.80
N ARG A 326 6.36 15.86 29.95
CA ARG A 326 5.68 15.42 28.72
C ARG A 326 5.30 13.96 28.80
N LEU A 327 4.15 13.59 28.26
CA LEU A 327 3.80 12.19 28.06
C LEU A 327 4.63 11.62 26.89
N VAL A 328 5.24 10.48 27.13
CA VAL A 328 5.99 9.75 26.10
C VAL A 328 5.50 8.30 26.00
N VAL A 329 5.57 7.73 24.81
CA VAL A 329 5.32 6.31 24.58
C VAL A 329 6.57 5.63 24.07
N ARG A 330 6.83 4.43 24.54
CA ARG A 330 7.80 3.49 23.97
C ARG A 330 7.06 2.30 23.38
N ILE A 331 7.35 2.01 22.13
CA ILE A 331 6.83 0.88 21.38
C ILE A 331 8.01 -0.09 21.24
N GLU A 332 7.87 -1.28 21.80
CA GLU A 332 8.95 -2.27 21.85
C GLU A 332 10.29 -1.68 22.35
N GLN A 333 11.34 -1.71 21.54
CA GLN A 333 12.68 -1.18 21.88
C GLN A 333 12.97 0.20 21.27
N GLU A 334 11.97 0.82 20.66
CA GLU A 334 12.10 2.12 20.01
C GLU A 334 12.44 3.26 21.00
N ALA A 335 13.03 4.34 20.47
CA ALA A 335 13.21 5.57 21.23
C ALA A 335 11.85 6.14 21.69
N PRO A 336 11.79 6.78 22.87
CA PRO A 336 10.52 7.36 23.33
C PRO A 336 10.01 8.42 22.36
N LEU A 337 8.73 8.32 21.98
CA LEU A 337 8.02 9.28 21.16
C LEU A 337 7.20 10.20 22.03
N GLU A 338 7.20 11.50 21.74
CA GLU A 338 6.34 12.46 22.46
C GLU A 338 4.88 12.24 22.06
N VAL A 339 4.00 12.19 23.05
CA VAL A 339 2.57 12.02 22.90
C VAL A 339 1.88 13.34 23.27
N ILE A 340 1.31 13.99 22.28
CA ILE A 340 0.75 15.35 22.37
C ILE A 340 -0.74 15.27 22.71
N PRO A 341 -1.18 15.82 23.85
CA PRO A 341 -2.61 15.88 24.18
C PRO A 341 -3.35 16.84 23.21
N ILE A 342 -4.49 16.39 22.69
CA ILE A 342 -5.39 17.15 21.82
C ILE A 342 -6.83 17.22 22.37
N GLY A 343 -7.05 16.72 23.58
CA GLY A 343 -8.29 16.69 24.34
C GLY A 343 -8.09 16.01 25.68
N ASP A 344 -9.14 15.82 26.47
CA ASP A 344 -9.03 15.26 27.82
C ASP A 344 -8.45 13.84 27.85
N ASP A 345 -8.93 12.95 26.99
CA ASP A 345 -8.48 11.57 26.85
C ASP A 345 -7.94 11.28 25.43
N ARG A 346 -7.78 12.32 24.58
CA ARG A 346 -7.32 12.21 23.21
C ARG A 346 -5.93 12.77 23.02
N PHE A 347 -5.10 12.01 22.31
CA PHE A 347 -3.70 12.33 22.07
C PHE A 347 -3.32 12.00 20.64
N ARG A 348 -2.18 12.53 20.22
CA ARG A 348 -1.53 12.15 18.96
C ARG A 348 -0.03 11.99 19.16
N PHE A 349 0.58 11.17 18.32
CA PHE A 349 2.03 11.07 18.17
C PHE A 349 2.37 10.77 16.71
N SER A 350 3.64 10.83 16.38
CA SER A 350 4.11 10.54 15.04
C SER A 350 5.25 9.54 15.10
N LEU A 351 5.18 8.52 14.24
CA LEU A 351 6.26 7.61 13.93
C LEU A 351 6.96 8.12 12.68
N SER A 352 8.28 8.25 12.71
CA SER A 352 9.02 8.52 11.49
C SER A 352 9.12 7.20 10.71
N ASP A 353 8.45 7.13 9.58
CA ASP A 353 8.67 6.04 8.63
C ASP A 353 9.85 6.42 7.72
N GLN A 354 11.03 5.94 8.07
CA GLN A 354 12.24 6.21 7.29
C GLN A 354 12.23 5.47 5.95
N ALA A 355 11.42 4.43 5.81
CA ALA A 355 11.36 3.64 4.58
C ALA A 355 10.57 4.34 3.47
N TYR A 356 9.52 5.07 3.81
CA TYR A 356 8.65 5.76 2.85
C TYR A 356 8.86 7.29 2.84
N SER A 357 9.89 7.80 3.52
CA SER A 357 10.11 9.25 3.72
C SER A 357 8.88 9.96 4.30
N GLY A 358 8.05 9.19 5.00
CA GLY A 358 6.77 9.61 5.53
C GLY A 358 6.72 9.67 7.05
N VAL A 359 5.64 10.22 7.55
CA VAL A 359 5.30 10.25 8.96
C VAL A 359 3.98 9.53 9.13
N VAL A 360 3.99 8.42 9.87
CA VAL A 360 2.76 7.77 10.31
C VAL A 360 2.21 8.56 11.49
N ALA A 361 1.20 9.38 11.23
CA ALA A 361 0.50 10.10 12.27
C ALA A 361 -0.50 9.17 12.95
N ALA A 362 -0.42 9.03 14.27
CA ALA A 362 -1.30 8.19 15.06
C ALA A 362 -2.11 9.02 16.06
N SER A 363 -3.37 8.67 16.24
CA SER A 363 -4.26 9.20 17.26
C SER A 363 -4.56 8.14 18.30
N LEU A 364 -4.71 8.57 19.55
CA LEU A 364 -5.05 7.75 20.69
C LEU A 364 -6.31 8.31 21.37
N GLU A 365 -7.25 7.42 21.72
CA GLU A 365 -8.35 7.77 22.60
C GLU A 365 -8.39 6.81 23.78
N PHE A 366 -8.03 7.31 24.98
CA PHE A 366 -8.00 6.49 26.18
C PHE A 366 -9.40 6.21 26.70
N ARG A 367 -9.63 4.97 27.09
CA ARG A 367 -10.89 4.47 27.68
C ARG A 367 -10.75 4.33 29.18
N ARG A 368 -11.73 4.85 29.92
CA ARG A 368 -11.78 4.71 31.38
C ARG A 368 -12.70 3.58 31.81
N GLY A 369 -12.29 2.84 32.82
CA GLY A 369 -13.10 1.83 33.48
C GLY A 369 -14.14 2.45 34.45
N SER A 370 -14.96 1.60 35.07
CA SER A 370 -16.05 2.02 35.97
C SER A 370 -15.59 2.80 37.19
N GLY A 371 -14.29 2.73 37.57
CA GLY A 371 -13.67 3.50 38.66
C GLY A 371 -12.98 4.80 38.19
N GLY A 372 -13.11 5.21 36.92
CA GLY A 372 -12.51 6.41 36.36
C GLY A 372 -11.01 6.27 36.00
N ALA A 373 -10.38 5.15 36.35
CA ALA A 373 -8.98 4.85 35.95
C ALA A 373 -8.92 4.47 34.46
N VAL A 374 -7.81 4.82 33.80
CA VAL A 374 -7.54 4.41 32.42
C VAL A 374 -7.42 2.89 32.34
N ALA A 375 -8.26 2.24 31.55
CA ALA A 375 -8.32 0.79 31.37
C ALA A 375 -7.68 0.32 30.07
N GLY A 376 -7.62 1.18 29.05
CA GLY A 376 -7.10 0.90 27.72
C GLY A 376 -7.17 2.11 26.84
N PHE A 377 -6.89 1.95 25.56
CA PHE A 377 -7.09 2.98 24.54
C PHE A 377 -7.40 2.36 23.18
N GLU A 378 -7.92 3.16 22.28
CA GLU A 378 -8.01 2.84 20.86
C GLU A 378 -6.99 3.66 20.10
N LEU A 379 -6.30 2.99 19.17
CA LEU A 379 -5.30 3.57 18.28
C LEU A 379 -5.89 3.70 16.88
N GLY A 380 -5.63 4.83 16.23
CA GLY A 380 -5.96 5.05 14.84
C GLY A 380 -4.81 5.72 14.08
N SER A 381 -4.71 5.44 12.78
CA SER A 381 -3.79 6.11 11.85
C SER A 381 -4.40 6.10 10.46
N GLY A 382 -4.61 7.28 9.87
CA GLY A 382 -5.32 7.37 8.59
C GLY A 382 -6.69 6.70 8.63
N SER A 383 -6.94 5.78 7.74
CA SER A 383 -8.17 4.97 7.68
C SER A 383 -8.20 3.81 8.69
N GLU A 384 -7.05 3.36 9.19
CA GLU A 384 -6.95 2.30 10.20
C GLU A 384 -7.36 2.85 11.57
N GLN A 385 -8.57 2.53 11.99
CA GLN A 385 -9.15 3.01 13.25
C GLN A 385 -9.54 1.85 14.17
N GLY A 386 -9.68 2.14 15.48
CA GLY A 386 -10.25 1.22 16.45
C GLY A 386 -9.35 0.04 16.81
N ILE A 387 -8.01 0.17 16.71
CA ILE A 387 -7.08 -0.86 17.17
C ILE A 387 -7.01 -0.80 18.69
N ALA A 388 -7.51 -1.83 19.36
CA ALA A 388 -7.66 -1.85 20.79
C ALA A 388 -6.37 -2.21 21.54
N PHE A 389 -6.11 -1.48 22.62
CA PHE A 389 -5.08 -1.75 23.61
C PHE A 389 -5.70 -1.86 24.99
N GLU A 390 -5.34 -2.90 25.73
CA GLU A 390 -5.78 -3.13 27.10
C GLU A 390 -4.62 -2.94 28.08
N ARG A 391 -4.91 -2.32 29.25
CA ARG A 391 -3.90 -2.10 30.27
C ARG A 391 -3.41 -3.43 30.83
N LEU A 392 -2.10 -3.63 30.87
CA LEU A 392 -1.47 -4.75 31.56
C LEU A 392 -1.49 -4.50 33.09
N GLN A 393 -1.79 -5.55 33.84
CA GLN A 393 -1.85 -5.50 35.31
C GLN A 393 -0.47 -5.52 35.94
#